data_8acbf28de4bcb6eab40e378da1a369dc
#
_entry.id   8acbf28de4bcb6eab40e378da1a369dc
#
_cell.length_a   1.000
_cell.length_b   1.000
_cell.length_c   1.000
_cell.angle_alpha   90.00
_cell.angle_beta   90.00
_cell.angle_gamma   90.00
#
_symmetry.space_group_name_H-M   'P 1'
#
loop_
_entity.id
_entity.type
_entity.pdbx_description
1 polymer ?
#
loop_
_entity_poly.entity_id
_entity_poly.type
_entity_poly.pdbx_seq_one_letter_code
_entity_poly.pdbx_strand_id
1 'polypeptide(L)'
;MPRQSAVTLFGEWARLGKDEGMESGHSPSVEEMISAVIGRTPEKFAAIDIGCGNGWAVRRLANLTGCHRSSGGDGSEQMVKKARSIDPEGEYFVGDLPGWRPKESVDLILSMEFIYYLDEPLKFFGILHDDWLSSGGSVVFGLDHYLENESSTSWPDKLGIPMATLSMEDWREGLENAGFKDVEPLQVCPKTDWPGTLVLIGTKA
;
A
#
# COMPACT_ATOMS: atom_id res chain seq x y z
N MET A 1 0.60 -17.01 20.31
CA MET A 1 -0.24 -17.68 19.30
C MET A 1 0.67 -18.31 18.25
N PRO A 2 0.28 -19.41 17.54
CA PRO A 2 1.06 -19.88 16.40
C PRO A 2 1.16 -18.75 15.37
N ARG A 3 2.36 -18.56 14.78
CA ARG A 3 2.54 -17.55 13.71
C ARG A 3 1.72 -17.93 12.48
N GLN A 4 1.01 -16.96 11.91
CA GLN A 4 0.23 -17.12 10.69
C GLN A 4 0.69 -16.08 9.66
N SER A 5 0.37 -16.29 8.38
CA SER A 5 0.65 -15.29 7.35
C SER A 5 -0.40 -14.18 7.37
N ALA A 6 0.01 -12.97 6.94
CA ALA A 6 -0.91 -11.84 6.75
C ALA A 6 -2.07 -12.23 5.81
N VAL A 7 -1.78 -12.94 4.71
CA VAL A 7 -2.78 -13.44 3.75
C VAL A 7 -3.86 -14.29 4.42
N THR A 8 -3.47 -15.18 5.35
CA THR A 8 -4.41 -16.03 6.08
C THR A 8 -5.30 -15.20 7.01
N LEU A 9 -4.72 -14.28 7.79
CA LEU A 9 -5.46 -13.45 8.73
C LEU A 9 -6.46 -12.55 7.99
N PHE A 10 -6.00 -11.83 6.97
CA PHE A 10 -6.86 -10.90 6.24
C PHE A 10 -7.93 -11.62 5.39
N GLY A 11 -7.62 -12.82 4.89
CA GLY A 11 -8.63 -13.69 4.27
C GLY A 11 -9.73 -14.10 5.24
N GLU A 12 -9.40 -14.34 6.50
CA GLU A 12 -10.40 -14.58 7.55
C GLU A 12 -11.20 -13.33 7.89
N TRP A 13 -10.55 -12.16 7.97
CA TRP A 13 -11.22 -10.89 8.20
C TRP A 13 -12.23 -10.58 7.10
N ALA A 14 -11.90 -10.82 5.82
CA ALA A 14 -12.85 -10.67 4.72
C ALA A 14 -14.10 -11.54 4.89
N ARG A 15 -13.92 -12.80 5.33
CA ARG A 15 -15.07 -13.72 5.58
C ARG A 15 -15.93 -13.28 6.76
N LEU A 16 -15.35 -12.62 7.76
CA LEU A 16 -16.04 -12.15 8.97
C LEU A 16 -16.56 -10.70 8.85
N GLY A 17 -16.34 -10.03 7.72
CA GLY A 17 -16.73 -8.63 7.52
C GLY A 17 -15.92 -7.61 8.33
N LYS A 18 -14.79 -8.02 8.93
CA LYS A 18 -13.93 -7.13 9.72
C LYS A 18 -13.16 -6.12 8.88
N ASP A 19 -13.03 -6.38 7.59
CA ASP A 19 -12.40 -5.49 6.61
C ASP A 19 -13.23 -4.23 6.31
N GLU A 20 -14.52 -4.23 6.62
CA GLU A 20 -15.43 -3.10 6.34
C GLU A 20 -15.04 -1.82 7.12
N GLY A 21 -14.42 -1.99 8.29
CA GLY A 21 -13.88 -0.86 9.06
C GLY A 21 -12.57 -0.28 8.53
N MET A 22 -11.87 -0.97 7.63
CA MET A 22 -10.56 -0.56 7.13
C MET A 22 -10.64 0.72 6.29
N GLU A 23 -11.64 0.83 5.42
CA GLU A 23 -11.88 2.03 4.62
C GLU A 23 -12.10 3.25 5.52
N SER A 24 -13.01 3.17 6.48
CA SER A 24 -13.30 4.30 7.38
C SER A 24 -12.13 4.68 8.28
N GLY A 25 -11.29 3.70 8.63
CA GLY A 25 -10.09 3.90 9.45
C GLY A 25 -8.96 4.58 8.69
N HIS A 26 -8.73 4.20 7.44
CA HIS A 26 -7.58 4.62 6.65
C HIS A 26 -7.89 5.68 5.58
N SER A 27 -9.16 5.91 5.24
CA SER A 27 -9.51 6.87 4.18
C SER A 27 -8.97 8.28 4.41
N PRO A 28 -8.90 8.85 5.63
CA PRO A 28 -8.27 10.15 5.82
C PRO A 28 -6.80 10.15 5.42
N SER A 29 -6.04 9.13 5.81
CA SER A 29 -4.63 9.01 5.45
C SER A 29 -4.42 8.80 3.94
N VAL A 30 -5.27 8.00 3.30
CA VAL A 30 -5.21 7.77 1.85
C VAL A 30 -5.56 9.05 1.05
N GLU A 31 -6.49 9.89 1.51
CA GLU A 31 -6.74 11.19 0.89
C GLU A 31 -5.51 12.10 0.96
N GLU A 32 -4.81 12.14 2.09
CA GLU A 32 -3.55 12.89 2.23
C GLU A 32 -2.46 12.30 1.32
N MET A 33 -2.34 10.96 1.25
CA MET A 33 -1.40 10.29 0.36
C MET A 33 -1.65 10.66 -1.11
N ILE A 34 -2.90 10.61 -1.56
CA ILE A 34 -3.29 10.98 -2.92
C ILE A 34 -2.98 12.47 -3.17
N SER A 35 -3.36 13.34 -2.25
CA SER A 35 -3.12 14.79 -2.35
C SER A 35 -1.63 15.11 -2.50
N ALA A 36 -0.77 14.38 -1.77
CA ALA A 36 0.67 14.60 -1.78
C ALA A 36 1.35 14.08 -3.07
N VAL A 37 0.82 13.02 -3.69
CA VAL A 37 1.46 12.37 -4.86
C VAL A 37 0.86 12.79 -6.20
N ILE A 38 -0.40 13.25 -6.23
CA ILE A 38 -1.11 13.47 -7.51
C ILE A 38 -0.42 14.50 -8.42
N GLY A 39 0.22 15.51 -7.85
CA GLY A 39 1.01 16.51 -8.58
C GLY A 39 2.29 15.97 -9.23
N ARG A 40 2.69 14.73 -8.90
CA ARG A 40 3.86 14.03 -9.45
C ARG A 40 3.47 13.02 -10.54
N THR A 41 2.17 12.82 -10.79
CA THR A 41 1.69 11.90 -11.82
C THR A 41 1.51 12.63 -13.16
N PRO A 42 1.60 11.92 -14.31
CA PRO A 42 1.21 12.46 -15.60
C PRO A 42 -0.27 12.91 -15.62
N GLU A 43 -0.63 13.79 -16.56
CA GLU A 43 -2.03 14.24 -16.74
C GLU A 43 -2.99 13.07 -16.98
N LYS A 44 -2.51 12.03 -17.69
CA LYS A 44 -3.22 10.75 -17.85
C LYS A 44 -2.34 9.64 -17.31
N PHE A 45 -2.84 8.88 -16.37
CA PHE A 45 -2.06 7.88 -15.66
C PHE A 45 -2.83 6.58 -15.42
N ALA A 46 -2.08 5.49 -15.34
CA ALA A 46 -2.53 4.21 -14.82
C ALA A 46 -2.06 4.05 -13.35
N ALA A 47 -2.92 3.55 -12.48
CA ALA A 47 -2.61 3.36 -11.08
C ALA A 47 -2.84 1.91 -10.64
N ILE A 48 -2.09 1.49 -9.61
CA ILE A 48 -2.31 0.22 -8.93
C ILE A 48 -2.25 0.42 -7.41
N ASP A 49 -3.14 -0.26 -6.69
CA ASP A 49 -3.10 -0.40 -5.24
C ASP A 49 -2.56 -1.78 -4.87
N ILE A 50 -1.48 -1.81 -4.09
CA ILE A 50 -0.80 -3.06 -3.67
C ILE A 50 -1.19 -3.38 -2.24
N GLY A 51 -1.71 -4.60 -2.01
CA GLY A 51 -2.37 -4.96 -0.77
C GLY A 51 -3.77 -4.35 -0.73
N CYS A 52 -4.48 -4.39 -1.87
CA CYS A 52 -5.72 -3.63 -2.09
C CYS A 52 -6.91 -4.08 -1.22
N GLY A 53 -6.82 -5.21 -0.53
CA GLY A 53 -7.91 -5.74 0.27
C GLY A 53 -9.22 -5.86 -0.52
N ASN A 54 -10.30 -5.28 0.00
CA ASN A 54 -11.62 -5.27 -0.65
C ASN A 54 -11.74 -4.23 -1.79
N GLY A 55 -10.64 -3.58 -2.20
CA GLY A 55 -10.56 -2.72 -3.37
C GLY A 55 -11.10 -1.30 -3.20
N TRP A 56 -11.33 -0.82 -1.98
CA TRP A 56 -11.89 0.52 -1.76
C TRP A 56 -10.97 1.64 -2.29
N ALA A 57 -9.65 1.53 -2.08
CA ALA A 57 -8.69 2.51 -2.59
C ALA A 57 -8.54 2.44 -4.11
N VAL A 58 -8.68 1.26 -4.73
CA VAL A 58 -8.74 1.10 -6.21
C VAL A 58 -9.92 1.89 -6.77
N ARG A 59 -11.11 1.75 -6.18
CA ARG A 59 -12.31 2.52 -6.57
C ARG A 59 -12.11 4.02 -6.35
N ARG A 60 -11.37 4.41 -5.31
CA ARG A 60 -11.02 5.82 -5.07
C ARG A 60 -10.08 6.36 -6.15
N LEU A 61 -9.05 5.59 -6.54
CA LEU A 61 -8.12 5.93 -7.63
C LEU A 61 -8.84 6.07 -8.96
N ALA A 62 -9.77 5.15 -9.27
CA ALA A 62 -10.58 5.19 -10.50
C ALA A 62 -11.35 6.50 -10.70
N ASN A 63 -11.72 7.16 -9.61
CA ASN A 63 -12.47 8.43 -9.63
C ASN A 63 -11.57 9.69 -9.69
N LEU A 64 -10.25 9.53 -9.76
CA LEU A 64 -9.34 10.67 -9.90
C LEU A 64 -9.33 11.19 -11.35
N THR A 65 -9.32 12.50 -11.48
CA THR A 65 -9.15 13.14 -12.81
C THR A 65 -7.83 12.68 -13.43
N GLY A 66 -7.89 12.21 -14.67
CA GLY A 66 -6.72 11.71 -15.41
C GLY A 66 -6.42 10.22 -15.20
N CYS A 67 -6.96 9.56 -14.17
CA CYS A 67 -6.81 8.12 -14.01
C CYS A 67 -7.63 7.40 -15.09
N HIS A 68 -6.95 6.81 -16.06
CA HIS A 68 -7.64 6.09 -17.15
C HIS A 68 -7.71 4.57 -16.92
N ARG A 69 -6.92 4.06 -15.96
CA ARG A 69 -6.95 2.67 -15.51
C ARG A 69 -6.53 2.62 -14.04
N SER A 70 -7.33 1.96 -13.23
CA SER A 70 -6.95 1.59 -11.85
C SER A 70 -7.09 0.09 -11.66
N SER A 71 -6.19 -0.50 -10.90
CA SER A 71 -6.20 -1.92 -10.60
C SER A 71 -5.74 -2.19 -9.17
N GLY A 72 -6.01 -3.39 -8.65
CA GLY A 72 -5.56 -3.79 -7.33
C GLY A 72 -5.01 -5.20 -7.29
N GLY A 73 -3.96 -5.40 -6.50
CA GLY A 73 -3.36 -6.70 -6.23
C GLY A 73 -3.36 -7.03 -4.75
N ASP A 74 -3.79 -8.25 -4.39
CA ASP A 74 -3.76 -8.74 -3.01
C ASP A 74 -3.41 -10.23 -2.98
N GLY A 75 -2.71 -10.66 -1.93
CA GLY A 75 -2.38 -12.07 -1.72
C GLY A 75 -3.58 -12.91 -1.28
N SER A 76 -4.61 -12.29 -0.71
CA SER A 76 -5.81 -12.98 -0.23
C SER A 76 -6.87 -13.13 -1.30
N GLU A 77 -7.11 -14.38 -1.74
CA GLU A 77 -8.20 -14.70 -2.67
C GLU A 77 -9.56 -14.23 -2.15
N GLN A 78 -9.79 -14.28 -0.83
CA GLN A 78 -11.04 -13.87 -0.21
C GLN A 78 -11.24 -12.35 -0.31
N MET A 79 -10.18 -11.57 -0.12
CA MET A 79 -10.19 -10.12 -0.30
C MET A 79 -10.48 -9.75 -1.76
N VAL A 80 -9.76 -10.35 -2.70
CA VAL A 80 -9.98 -10.11 -4.14
C VAL A 80 -11.37 -10.53 -4.58
N LYS A 81 -11.90 -11.66 -4.08
CA LYS A 81 -13.28 -12.09 -4.35
C LYS A 81 -14.29 -11.06 -3.83
N LYS A 82 -14.06 -10.50 -2.63
CA LYS A 82 -14.90 -9.43 -2.09
C LYS A 82 -14.80 -8.17 -2.93
N ALA A 83 -13.60 -7.73 -3.31
CA ALA A 83 -13.40 -6.59 -4.20
C ALA A 83 -14.18 -6.72 -5.50
N ARG A 84 -14.08 -7.87 -6.18
CA ARG A 84 -14.82 -8.17 -7.41
C ARG A 84 -16.34 -8.24 -7.21
N SER A 85 -16.81 -8.62 -6.03
CA SER A 85 -18.25 -8.63 -5.74
C SER A 85 -18.83 -7.23 -5.55
N ILE A 86 -18.01 -6.29 -5.05
CA ILE A 86 -18.39 -4.89 -4.84
C ILE A 86 -18.28 -4.10 -6.16
N ASP A 87 -17.24 -4.39 -6.94
CA ASP A 87 -16.91 -3.71 -8.19
C ASP A 87 -16.59 -4.75 -9.28
N PRO A 88 -17.64 -5.29 -9.94
CA PRO A 88 -17.49 -6.36 -10.94
C PRO A 88 -16.71 -5.95 -12.19
N GLU A 89 -16.67 -4.65 -12.53
CA GLU A 89 -15.96 -4.11 -13.70
C GLU A 89 -14.52 -3.70 -13.37
N GLY A 90 -14.14 -3.71 -12.09
CA GLY A 90 -12.80 -3.34 -11.63
C GLY A 90 -11.76 -4.44 -11.92
N GLU A 91 -10.52 -4.00 -12.07
CA GLU A 91 -9.37 -4.89 -12.32
C GLU A 91 -8.72 -5.31 -10.99
N TYR A 92 -9.00 -6.53 -10.53
CA TYR A 92 -8.43 -7.08 -9.29
C TYR A 92 -7.70 -8.40 -9.54
N PHE A 93 -6.51 -8.54 -8.94
CA PHE A 93 -5.64 -9.70 -9.14
C PHE A 93 -5.31 -10.37 -7.80
N VAL A 94 -5.37 -11.70 -7.78
CA VAL A 94 -4.75 -12.48 -6.71
C VAL A 94 -3.30 -12.67 -7.10
N GLY A 95 -2.37 -12.24 -6.26
CA GLY A 95 -0.95 -12.34 -6.53
C GLY A 95 -0.14 -12.57 -5.27
N ASP A 96 0.79 -13.52 -5.35
CA ASP A 96 1.80 -13.70 -4.31
C ASP A 96 2.87 -12.61 -4.49
N LEU A 97 2.73 -11.55 -3.73
CA LEU A 97 3.70 -10.45 -3.71
C LEU A 97 4.89 -10.83 -2.81
N PRO A 98 6.12 -10.66 -3.27
CA PRO A 98 6.57 -9.84 -4.40
C PRO A 98 6.69 -10.58 -5.75
N GLY A 99 6.30 -11.84 -5.87
CA GLY A 99 6.48 -12.65 -7.08
C GLY A 99 5.59 -12.28 -8.25
N TRP A 100 4.38 -11.75 -8.00
CA TRP A 100 3.46 -11.29 -9.04
C TRP A 100 3.86 -9.89 -9.53
N ARG A 101 3.55 -9.59 -10.78
CA ARG A 101 3.75 -8.26 -11.38
C ARG A 101 2.65 -7.92 -12.37
N PRO A 102 2.32 -6.63 -12.57
CA PRO A 102 1.37 -6.21 -13.58
C PRO A 102 1.89 -6.53 -15.00
N LYS A 103 0.98 -6.71 -15.95
CA LYS A 103 1.34 -6.97 -17.36
C LYS A 103 1.94 -5.75 -18.06
N GLU A 104 1.55 -4.58 -17.64
CA GLU A 104 1.98 -3.28 -18.18
C GLU A 104 2.43 -2.39 -17.02
N SER A 105 3.41 -1.55 -17.28
CA SER A 105 3.85 -0.57 -16.30
C SER A 105 2.72 0.38 -15.90
N VAL A 106 2.82 0.92 -14.70
CA VAL A 106 1.88 1.90 -14.15
C VAL A 106 2.61 3.21 -13.83
N ASP A 107 1.86 4.29 -13.71
CA ASP A 107 2.40 5.61 -13.44
C ASP A 107 2.29 5.97 -11.95
N LEU A 108 1.41 5.30 -11.21
CA LEU A 108 1.21 5.48 -9.78
C LEU A 108 1.05 4.13 -9.08
N ILE A 109 1.87 3.89 -8.06
CA ILE A 109 1.68 2.79 -7.12
C ILE A 109 1.26 3.38 -5.78
N LEU A 110 0.10 2.97 -5.30
CA LEU A 110 -0.38 3.25 -3.95
C LEU A 110 -0.33 1.96 -3.13
N SER A 111 -0.01 2.06 -1.85
CA SER A 111 -0.15 0.95 -0.92
C SER A 111 -0.39 1.50 0.49
N MET A 112 -1.45 1.06 1.13
CA MET A 112 -1.77 1.39 2.52
C MET A 112 -1.73 0.13 3.37
N GLU A 113 -0.92 0.16 4.45
CA GLU A 113 -0.87 -0.90 5.47
C GLU A 113 -0.50 -2.29 4.92
N PHE A 114 0.46 -2.35 3.98
CA PHE A 114 0.85 -3.63 3.36
C PHE A 114 2.34 -3.93 3.42
N ILE A 115 3.21 -3.00 3.04
CA ILE A 115 4.64 -3.24 2.75
C ILE A 115 5.39 -3.90 3.91
N TYR A 116 5.09 -3.56 5.13
CA TYR A 116 5.76 -4.09 6.31
C TYR A 116 5.40 -5.57 6.64
N TYR A 117 4.42 -6.17 5.92
CA TYR A 117 4.13 -7.61 6.01
C TYR A 117 5.06 -8.47 5.16
N LEU A 118 5.84 -7.87 4.27
CA LEU A 118 6.80 -8.57 3.44
C LEU A 118 8.05 -8.96 4.24
N ASP A 119 8.65 -10.10 3.94
CA ASP A 119 9.89 -10.55 4.58
C ASP A 119 11.07 -9.63 4.25
N GLU A 120 11.12 -9.10 3.01
CA GLU A 120 12.18 -8.22 2.52
C GLU A 120 11.61 -6.97 1.84
N PRO A 121 10.94 -6.08 2.61
CA PRO A 121 10.21 -4.94 2.03
C PRO A 121 11.10 -3.98 1.24
N LEU A 122 12.34 -3.75 1.69
CA LEU A 122 13.26 -2.83 1.02
C LEU A 122 13.73 -3.39 -0.33
N LYS A 123 13.88 -4.71 -0.48
CA LYS A 123 14.16 -5.31 -1.79
C LYS A 123 12.99 -5.20 -2.74
N PHE A 124 11.77 -5.22 -2.22
CA PHE A 124 10.58 -5.07 -3.04
C PHE A 124 10.48 -3.67 -3.67
N PHE A 125 10.98 -2.64 -3.01
CA PHE A 125 11.08 -1.30 -3.61
C PHE A 125 11.86 -1.29 -4.93
N GLY A 126 12.98 -2.05 -5.01
CA GLY A 126 13.73 -2.21 -6.26
C GLY A 126 12.91 -2.87 -7.38
N ILE A 127 12.11 -3.89 -7.03
CA ILE A 127 11.21 -4.54 -8.00
C ILE A 127 10.14 -3.55 -8.50
N LEU A 128 9.55 -2.76 -7.61
CA LEU A 128 8.56 -1.75 -7.99
C LEU A 128 9.17 -0.69 -8.89
N HIS A 129 10.38 -0.23 -8.56
CA HIS A 129 11.11 0.75 -9.37
C HIS A 129 11.42 0.20 -10.76
N ASP A 130 12.05 -0.97 -10.84
CA ASP A 130 12.61 -1.47 -12.09
C ASP A 130 11.55 -2.07 -13.02
N ASP A 131 10.63 -2.86 -12.45
CA ASP A 131 9.73 -3.73 -13.22
C ASP A 131 8.29 -3.20 -13.33
N TRP A 132 7.84 -2.33 -12.38
CA TRP A 132 6.41 -1.95 -12.33
C TRP A 132 6.15 -0.53 -12.79
N LEU A 133 7.02 0.43 -12.44
CA LEU A 133 6.80 1.84 -12.76
C LEU A 133 7.29 2.21 -14.15
N SER A 134 6.49 3.03 -14.82
CA SER A 134 6.91 3.83 -15.97
C SER A 134 7.99 4.85 -15.56
N SER A 135 8.84 5.30 -16.50
CA SER A 135 9.70 6.46 -16.25
C SER A 135 8.85 7.70 -15.91
N GLY A 136 9.23 8.43 -14.89
CA GLY A 136 8.44 9.54 -14.33
C GLY A 136 7.30 9.10 -13.43
N GLY A 137 7.07 7.79 -13.24
CA GLY A 137 6.05 7.27 -12.33
C GLY A 137 6.41 7.46 -10.86
N SER A 138 5.42 7.43 -10.00
CA SER A 138 5.58 7.67 -8.56
C SER A 138 4.99 6.56 -7.70
N VAL A 139 5.54 6.43 -6.48
CA VAL A 139 5.00 5.57 -5.43
C VAL A 139 4.51 6.41 -4.27
N VAL A 140 3.49 5.93 -3.58
CA VAL A 140 3.07 6.45 -2.28
C VAL A 140 2.67 5.30 -1.35
N PHE A 141 3.37 5.18 -0.23
CA PHE A 141 3.12 4.16 0.79
C PHE A 141 2.63 4.81 2.07
N GLY A 142 1.58 4.25 2.67
CA GLY A 142 1.08 4.60 3.99
C GLY A 142 1.33 3.47 4.98
N LEU A 143 1.99 3.79 6.09
CA LEU A 143 2.41 2.84 7.11
C LEU A 143 1.99 3.34 8.50
N ASP A 144 1.20 2.55 9.19
CA ASP A 144 0.87 2.81 10.60
C ASP A 144 1.83 2.05 11.52
N HIS A 145 2.48 0.98 11.02
CA HIS A 145 3.49 0.24 11.76
C HIS A 145 4.91 0.68 11.36
N TYR A 146 5.56 1.44 12.23
CA TYR A 146 6.95 1.88 12.11
C TYR A 146 7.52 2.17 13.51
N LEU A 147 8.84 2.23 13.64
CA LEU A 147 9.54 2.22 14.92
C LEU A 147 9.11 3.39 15.83
N GLU A 148 8.97 4.60 15.28
CA GLU A 148 8.61 5.80 16.04
C GLU A 148 7.12 5.85 16.43
N ASN A 149 6.28 4.94 15.89
CA ASN A 149 4.94 4.73 16.38
C ASN A 149 4.92 3.64 17.45
N GLU A 150 5.28 3.98 18.67
CA GLU A 150 5.39 3.05 19.80
C GLU A 150 4.11 2.22 20.01
N SER A 151 2.93 2.78 19.73
CA SER A 151 1.65 2.08 19.89
C SER A 151 1.50 0.89 18.95
N SER A 152 2.18 0.90 17.79
CA SER A 152 2.16 -0.16 16.79
C SER A 152 3.19 -1.26 17.03
N THR A 153 4.24 -1.02 17.82
CA THR A 153 5.37 -1.97 17.98
C THR A 153 4.94 -3.31 18.61
N SER A 154 3.82 -3.34 19.30
CA SER A 154 3.24 -4.57 19.86
C SER A 154 2.34 -5.36 18.90
N TRP A 155 2.09 -4.85 17.69
CA TRP A 155 1.16 -5.49 16.74
C TRP A 155 1.64 -6.85 16.24
N PRO A 156 2.94 -7.07 15.92
CA PRO A 156 3.42 -8.38 15.49
C PRO A 156 3.07 -9.49 16.48
N ASP A 157 3.27 -9.24 17.78
CA ASP A 157 2.95 -10.21 18.83
C ASP A 157 1.45 -10.37 19.06
N LYS A 158 0.70 -9.27 19.04
CA LYS A 158 -0.77 -9.28 19.25
C LYS A 158 -1.49 -10.03 18.13
N LEU A 159 -1.07 -9.83 16.88
CA LEU A 159 -1.68 -10.46 15.71
C LEU A 159 -1.06 -11.83 15.37
N GLY A 160 0.12 -12.14 15.92
CA GLY A 160 0.87 -13.34 15.59
C GLY A 160 1.39 -13.37 14.15
N ILE A 161 1.65 -12.18 13.57
CA ILE A 161 2.13 -12.00 12.20
C ILE A 161 3.48 -11.29 12.24
N PRO A 162 4.49 -11.78 11.51
CA PRO A 162 5.74 -11.03 11.33
C PRO A 162 5.48 -9.70 10.63
N MET A 163 6.13 -8.64 11.12
CA MET A 163 6.11 -7.31 10.50
C MET A 163 7.53 -6.73 10.55
N ALA A 164 7.93 -6.06 9.49
CA ALA A 164 9.17 -5.30 9.46
C ALA A 164 8.99 -4.00 10.24
N THR A 165 9.59 -3.94 11.43
CA THR A 165 9.58 -2.74 12.28
C THR A 165 10.84 -1.93 11.98
N LEU A 166 10.74 -1.00 11.05
CA LEU A 166 11.82 -0.13 10.61
C LEU A 166 11.55 1.32 11.06
N SER A 167 12.60 2.12 11.20
CA SER A 167 12.47 3.55 11.47
C SER A 167 11.99 4.31 10.21
N MET A 168 11.48 5.51 10.41
CA MET A 168 11.13 6.41 9.28
C MET A 168 12.33 6.62 8.36
N GLU A 169 13.52 6.72 8.94
CA GLU A 169 14.77 6.89 8.19
C GLU A 169 15.13 5.63 7.39
N ASP A 170 15.03 4.42 7.98
CA ASP A 170 15.29 3.17 7.26
C ASP A 170 14.35 3.00 6.05
N TRP A 171 13.07 3.35 6.21
CA TRP A 171 12.09 3.33 5.13
C TRP A 171 12.45 4.32 4.02
N ARG A 172 12.82 5.57 4.39
CA ARG A 172 13.25 6.61 3.45
C ARG A 172 14.49 6.17 2.65
N GLU A 173 15.54 5.76 3.37
CA GLU A 173 16.79 5.28 2.75
C GLU A 173 16.56 4.05 1.88
N GLY A 174 15.64 3.17 2.26
CA GLY A 174 15.24 2.00 1.47
C GLY A 174 14.71 2.39 0.09
N LEU A 175 13.87 3.43 -0.01
CA LEU A 175 13.38 3.95 -1.29
C LEU A 175 14.51 4.61 -2.10
N GLU A 176 15.35 5.44 -1.46
CA GLU A 176 16.49 6.07 -2.14
C GLU A 176 17.48 5.05 -2.70
N ASN A 177 17.79 4.01 -1.91
CA ASN A 177 18.68 2.92 -2.31
C ASN A 177 18.08 2.07 -3.45
N ALA A 178 16.76 1.99 -3.55
CA ALA A 178 16.06 1.35 -4.67
C ALA A 178 16.06 2.20 -5.96
N GLY A 179 16.57 3.44 -5.91
CA GLY A 179 16.70 4.30 -7.09
C GLY A 179 15.69 5.44 -7.17
N PHE A 180 14.70 5.48 -6.27
CA PHE A 180 13.72 6.57 -6.25
C PHE A 180 14.38 7.92 -5.96
N LYS A 181 13.84 8.97 -6.55
CA LYS A 181 14.22 10.37 -6.37
C LYS A 181 13.11 11.12 -5.65
N ASP A 182 13.47 12.29 -5.13
CA ASP A 182 12.53 13.19 -4.42
C ASP A 182 11.75 12.45 -3.33
N VAL A 183 12.49 11.59 -2.59
CA VAL A 183 11.91 10.78 -1.51
C VAL A 183 11.55 11.69 -0.34
N GLU A 184 10.29 11.68 0.02
CA GLU A 184 9.72 12.56 1.03
C GLU A 184 8.93 11.75 2.07
N PRO A 185 9.37 11.70 3.33
CA PRO A 185 8.61 11.15 4.43
C PRO A 185 7.70 12.23 5.03
N LEU A 186 6.43 11.91 5.24
CA LEU A 186 5.43 12.76 5.88
C LEU A 186 4.72 11.97 6.98
N GLN A 187 4.26 12.65 8.02
CA GLN A 187 3.31 12.07 8.97
C GLN A 187 1.97 12.78 8.81
N VAL A 188 0.92 12.01 8.50
CA VAL A 188 -0.42 12.55 8.25
C VAL A 188 -1.43 12.06 9.28
N CYS A 189 -2.50 12.81 9.48
CA CYS A 189 -3.59 12.48 10.39
C CYS A 189 -3.16 12.16 11.84
N PRO A 190 -2.23 12.92 12.48
CA PRO A 190 -1.82 12.66 13.84
C PRO A 190 -2.98 12.91 14.83
N LYS A 191 -2.96 12.22 15.99
CA LYS A 191 -3.89 12.40 17.13
C LYS A 191 -3.07 12.51 18.41
N THR A 192 -3.72 12.79 19.54
CA THR A 192 -3.04 13.01 20.83
C THR A 192 -2.04 11.90 21.21
N ASP A 193 -2.44 10.64 21.02
CA ASP A 193 -1.60 9.45 21.36
C ASP A 193 -1.25 8.62 20.13
N TRP A 194 -1.24 9.25 18.95
CA TRP A 194 -0.99 8.62 17.67
C TRP A 194 -0.17 9.56 16.78
N PRO A 195 1.07 9.20 16.42
CA PRO A 195 1.95 10.08 15.64
C PRO A 195 1.47 10.31 14.20
N GLY A 196 0.47 9.58 13.76
CA GLY A 196 -0.04 9.61 12.40
C GLY A 196 0.45 8.45 11.55
N THR A 197 -0.10 8.35 10.35
CA THR A 197 0.38 7.45 9.31
C THR A 197 1.68 8.00 8.72
N LEU A 198 2.74 7.21 8.70
CA LEU A 198 3.94 7.53 7.92
C LEU A 198 3.61 7.38 6.44
N VAL A 199 3.74 8.46 5.69
CA VAL A 199 3.61 8.47 4.23
C VAL A 199 4.97 8.63 3.61
N LEU A 200 5.30 7.77 2.68
CA LEU A 200 6.55 7.79 1.92
C LEU A 200 6.22 7.97 0.44
N ILE A 201 6.82 8.97 -0.19
CA ILE A 201 6.65 9.27 -1.62
C ILE A 201 8.01 9.16 -2.28
N GLY A 202 8.03 8.64 -3.51
CA GLY A 202 9.24 8.61 -4.33
C GLY A 202 8.89 8.59 -5.81
N THR A 203 9.77 9.11 -6.65
CA THR A 203 9.57 9.17 -8.10
C THR A 203 10.68 8.42 -8.83
N LYS A 204 10.32 7.67 -9.86
CA LYS A 204 11.27 7.05 -10.79
C LYS A 204 11.67 8.08 -11.85
N ALA A 205 12.96 8.40 -11.93
CA ALA A 205 13.50 9.35 -12.91
C ALA A 205 13.44 8.82 -14.35
#